data_7dc612661c4a26728317b1e022cc6573
#
_entry.id   7dc612661c4a26728317b1e022cc6573
#
_cell.length_a   1.000
_cell.length_b   1.000
_cell.length_c   1.000
_cell.angle_alpha   90.00
_cell.angle_beta   90.00
_cell.angle_gamma   90.00
#
_symmetry.space_group_name_H-M   'P 1'
#
loop_
_entity.id
_entity.type
_entity.pdbx_description
1 polymer ?
#
loop_
_entity_poly.entity_id
_entity_poly.type
_entity_poly.pdbx_seq_one_letter_code
_entity_poly.pdbx_strand_id
1 'polypeptide(L)'
;MAAHEFEFLDEAELRDFPGLMAVSQFVRMLGDVPWFRGLGLELDSREELLSEDYLLALGFPDARIAPVGNWEEAADAAANPNWNTEWWEAEEQVRVALVSEACMRADEDTVMVALSHLQNRAIEAVTESAQLAAEAAGIDDEALIRAAAGATAQSMYQAGLLLAAENEDDQHHAFALKYRLFESGRWPIGVIGNSFHIF
;
A
#
# COMPACT_ATOMS: atom_id res chain seq x y z
N MET A 1 2.01 32.34 -5.13
CA MET A 1 3.10 31.38 -4.94
C MET A 1 2.86 30.31 -5.99
N ALA A 2 3.72 30.22 -7.01
CA ALA A 2 3.55 29.27 -8.09
C ALA A 2 3.73 27.85 -7.52
N ALA A 3 2.75 27.00 -7.73
CA ALA A 3 2.90 25.59 -7.60
C ALA A 3 4.02 25.18 -8.56
N HIS A 4 5.16 24.74 -8.05
CA HIS A 4 6.09 23.97 -8.83
C HIS A 4 5.31 22.69 -9.20
N GLU A 5 4.80 22.64 -10.42
CA GLU A 5 4.53 21.38 -11.10
C GLU A 5 5.87 20.64 -11.05
N PHE A 6 5.92 19.56 -10.27
CA PHE A 6 7.01 18.60 -10.38
C PHE A 6 6.84 17.98 -11.77
N GLU A 7 7.60 18.52 -12.72
CA GLU A 7 7.72 17.93 -14.04
C GLU A 7 8.20 16.49 -13.83
N PHE A 8 7.34 15.54 -14.17
CA PHE A 8 7.68 14.13 -14.17
C PHE A 8 8.88 13.97 -15.10
N LEU A 9 9.88 13.20 -14.68
CA LEU A 9 11.03 12.87 -15.54
C LEU A 9 10.50 12.41 -16.91
N ASP A 10 10.99 13.01 -17.98
CA ASP A 10 10.57 12.69 -19.36
C ASP A 10 10.77 11.17 -19.57
N GLU A 11 9.84 10.52 -20.27
CA GLU A 11 9.99 9.10 -20.64
C GLU A 11 11.33 8.84 -21.36
N ALA A 12 11.90 9.85 -22.02
CA ALA A 12 13.22 9.77 -22.62
C ALA A 12 14.34 9.65 -21.57
N GLU A 13 14.20 10.32 -20.44
CA GLU A 13 15.18 10.26 -19.32
C GLU A 13 15.06 8.96 -18.54
N LEU A 14 13.87 8.36 -18.48
CA LEU A 14 13.61 7.09 -17.80
C LEU A 14 14.03 5.84 -18.60
N ARG A 15 14.39 5.97 -19.89
CA ARG A 15 14.72 4.82 -20.76
C ARG A 15 15.87 3.98 -20.24
N ASP A 16 16.82 4.62 -19.57
CA ASP A 16 17.99 3.94 -19.02
C ASP A 16 17.71 3.29 -17.63
N PHE A 17 16.48 3.47 -17.09
CA PHE A 17 16.06 3.00 -15.78
C PHE A 17 14.73 2.21 -15.88
N PRO A 18 14.78 0.91 -16.24
CA PRO A 18 13.57 0.08 -16.43
C PRO A 18 12.64 0.07 -15.23
N GLY A 19 13.17 0.01 -14.01
CA GLY A 19 12.39 0.04 -12.77
C GLY A 19 11.62 1.35 -12.61
N LEU A 20 12.23 2.50 -12.89
CA LEU A 20 11.55 3.80 -12.81
C LEU A 20 10.52 3.97 -13.94
N MET A 21 10.77 3.39 -15.11
CA MET A 21 9.78 3.31 -16.18
C MET A 21 8.55 2.50 -15.73
N ALA A 22 8.76 1.37 -15.04
CA ALA A 22 7.67 0.57 -14.47
C ALA A 22 6.89 1.35 -13.40
N VAL A 23 7.55 2.13 -12.54
CA VAL A 23 6.89 3.04 -11.58
C VAL A 23 6.01 4.07 -12.32
N SER A 24 6.50 4.67 -13.40
CA SER A 24 5.73 5.62 -14.22
C SER A 24 4.46 4.99 -14.81
N GLN A 25 4.57 3.76 -15.31
CA GLN A 25 3.42 3.02 -15.84
C GLN A 25 2.43 2.66 -14.73
N PHE A 26 2.92 2.25 -13.57
CA PHE A 26 2.11 1.93 -12.39
C PHE A 26 1.26 3.14 -11.95
N VAL A 27 1.84 4.33 -11.89
CA VAL A 27 1.12 5.57 -11.55
C VAL A 27 -0.10 5.79 -12.46
N ARG A 28 -0.01 5.48 -13.74
CA ARG A 28 -1.11 5.67 -14.71
C ARG A 28 -2.30 4.74 -14.46
N MET A 29 -2.08 3.60 -13.82
CA MET A 29 -3.12 2.60 -13.57
C MET A 29 -3.89 2.84 -12.27
N LEU A 30 -3.40 3.71 -11.37
CA LEU A 30 -3.98 3.90 -10.03
C LEU A 30 -5.43 4.39 -10.04
N GLY A 31 -5.82 5.15 -11.06
CA GLY A 31 -7.18 5.68 -11.19
C GLY A 31 -8.25 4.63 -11.54
N ASP A 32 -7.85 3.46 -12.04
CA ASP A 32 -8.78 2.41 -12.49
C ASP A 32 -9.05 1.35 -11.41
N VAL A 33 -8.35 1.42 -10.28
CA VAL A 33 -8.46 0.43 -9.21
C VAL A 33 -9.73 0.68 -8.37
N PRO A 34 -10.50 -0.38 -8.04
CA PRO A 34 -11.73 -0.26 -7.27
C PRO A 34 -11.48 -0.12 -5.75
N TRP A 35 -10.71 0.90 -5.35
CA TRP A 35 -10.37 1.14 -3.95
C TRP A 35 -11.59 1.07 -3.04
N PHE A 36 -11.46 0.42 -1.89
CA PHE A 36 -12.45 0.32 -0.82
C PHE A 36 -13.78 -0.38 -1.16
N ARG A 37 -13.92 -1.01 -2.34
CA ARG A 37 -15.16 -1.70 -2.72
C ARG A 37 -15.42 -2.99 -1.96
N GLY A 38 -14.40 -3.59 -1.37
CA GLY A 38 -14.46 -4.83 -0.62
C GLY A 38 -14.72 -4.64 0.88
N LEU A 39 -14.75 -3.39 1.39
CA LEU A 39 -14.88 -3.13 2.82
C LEU A 39 -16.15 -3.75 3.42
N GLY A 40 -16.01 -4.45 4.56
CA GLY A 40 -17.11 -5.07 5.27
C GLY A 40 -17.73 -6.29 4.60
N LEU A 41 -17.27 -6.73 3.44
CA LEU A 41 -17.69 -7.98 2.83
C LEU A 41 -16.88 -9.15 3.40
N GLU A 42 -17.45 -10.36 3.34
CA GLU A 42 -16.69 -11.58 3.66
C GLU A 42 -15.48 -11.71 2.74
N LEU A 43 -14.36 -12.20 3.27
CA LEU A 43 -13.19 -12.50 2.47
C LEU A 43 -13.49 -13.70 1.56
N ASP A 44 -13.08 -13.59 0.30
CA ASP A 44 -13.10 -14.77 -0.57
C ASP A 44 -11.82 -15.62 -0.38
N SER A 45 -11.82 -16.83 -0.93
CA SER A 45 -10.69 -17.76 -0.77
C SER A 45 -9.38 -17.24 -1.38
N ARG A 46 -9.43 -16.32 -2.34
CA ARG A 46 -8.25 -15.68 -2.92
C ARG A 46 -7.68 -14.64 -1.97
N GLU A 47 -8.53 -13.84 -1.36
CA GLU A 47 -8.16 -12.82 -0.38
C GLU A 47 -7.61 -13.44 0.90
N GLU A 48 -8.20 -14.56 1.36
CA GLU A 48 -7.67 -15.36 2.48
C GLU A 48 -6.25 -15.86 2.15
N LEU A 49 -6.05 -16.49 0.99
CA LEU A 49 -4.74 -16.99 0.56
C LEU A 49 -3.71 -15.85 0.41
N LEU A 50 -4.09 -14.71 -0.18
CA LEU A 50 -3.22 -13.53 -0.28
C LEU A 50 -2.80 -13.02 1.09
N SER A 51 -3.71 -13.04 2.07
CA SER A 51 -3.40 -12.63 3.45
C SER A 51 -2.44 -13.61 4.13
N GLU A 52 -2.63 -14.92 3.94
CA GLU A 52 -1.72 -15.95 4.44
C GLU A 52 -0.32 -15.82 3.81
N ASP A 53 -0.25 -15.69 2.50
CA ASP A 53 1.00 -15.52 1.75
C ASP A 53 1.75 -14.25 2.17
N TYR A 54 1.04 -13.14 2.37
CA TYR A 54 1.61 -11.88 2.87
C TYR A 54 2.22 -12.06 4.27
N LEU A 55 1.48 -12.67 5.20
CA LEU A 55 1.95 -12.95 6.55
C LEU A 55 3.15 -13.89 6.55
N LEU A 56 3.11 -14.94 5.73
CA LEU A 56 4.23 -15.87 5.55
C LEU A 56 5.48 -15.14 5.03
N ALA A 57 5.33 -14.30 4.00
CA ALA A 57 6.42 -13.54 3.40
C ALA A 57 7.09 -12.55 4.37
N LEU A 58 6.33 -12.04 5.35
CA LEU A 58 6.87 -11.20 6.44
C LEU A 58 7.42 -11.97 7.64
N GLY A 59 7.24 -13.31 7.69
CA GLY A 59 7.68 -14.13 8.81
C GLY A 59 6.66 -14.32 9.94
N PHE A 60 5.37 -14.09 9.68
CA PHE A 60 4.27 -14.22 10.64
C PHE A 60 3.25 -15.33 10.27
N PRO A 61 3.71 -16.58 9.96
CA PRO A 61 2.82 -17.63 9.49
C PRO A 61 1.77 -18.08 10.52
N ASP A 62 1.98 -17.78 11.80
CA ASP A 62 1.08 -18.15 12.90
C ASP A 62 0.03 -17.05 13.21
N ALA A 63 0.09 -15.90 12.55
CA ALA A 63 -0.89 -14.84 12.72
C ALA A 63 -2.24 -15.26 12.13
N ARG A 64 -3.31 -15.03 12.88
CA ARG A 64 -4.67 -15.39 12.46
C ARG A 64 -5.31 -14.25 11.68
N ILE A 65 -5.94 -14.55 10.56
CA ILE A 65 -6.74 -13.57 9.84
C ILE A 65 -7.98 -13.24 10.67
N ALA A 66 -8.21 -11.95 10.88
CA ALA A 66 -9.33 -11.38 11.63
C ALA A 66 -10.09 -10.39 10.71
N PRO A 67 -11.11 -10.88 9.96
CA PRO A 67 -11.93 -10.00 9.14
C PRO A 67 -12.62 -8.94 9.99
N VAL A 68 -12.68 -7.72 9.49
CA VAL A 68 -13.35 -6.56 10.09
C VAL A 68 -14.63 -6.29 9.31
N GLY A 69 -15.77 -6.25 9.99
CA GLY A 69 -17.07 -6.24 9.35
C GLY A 69 -17.63 -4.85 9.05
N ASN A 70 -17.11 -3.81 9.69
CA ASN A 70 -17.62 -2.44 9.55
C ASN A 70 -16.60 -1.39 9.98
N TRP A 71 -16.90 -0.12 9.70
CA TRP A 71 -16.03 1.01 10.01
C TRP A 71 -15.79 1.23 11.52
N GLU A 72 -16.74 0.88 12.41
CA GLU A 72 -16.56 1.01 13.85
C GLU A 72 -15.50 0.02 14.35
N GLU A 73 -15.58 -1.23 13.92
CA GLU A 73 -14.56 -2.25 14.20
C GLU A 73 -13.19 -1.87 13.59
N ALA A 74 -13.18 -1.25 12.39
CA ALA A 74 -11.96 -0.76 11.77
C ALA A 74 -11.33 0.38 12.58
N ALA A 75 -12.14 1.29 13.12
CA ALA A 75 -11.67 2.36 14.01
C ALA A 75 -11.06 1.78 15.30
N ASP A 76 -11.73 0.80 15.91
CA ASP A 76 -11.24 0.12 17.13
C ASP A 76 -9.92 -0.61 16.86
N ALA A 77 -9.81 -1.28 15.73
CA ALA A 77 -8.57 -1.93 15.29
C ALA A 77 -7.46 -0.90 15.05
N ALA A 78 -7.72 0.16 14.30
CA ALA A 78 -6.74 1.20 13.99
C ALA A 78 -6.26 1.98 15.22
N ALA A 79 -7.10 2.14 16.24
CA ALA A 79 -6.76 2.81 17.50
C ALA A 79 -6.20 1.87 18.58
N ASN A 80 -6.05 0.57 18.30
CA ASN A 80 -5.65 -0.41 19.30
C ASN A 80 -4.20 -0.18 19.77
N PRO A 81 -3.94 -0.10 21.10
CA PRO A 81 -2.58 0.12 21.60
C PRO A 81 -1.67 -1.12 21.54
N ASN A 82 -2.21 -2.32 21.24
CA ASN A 82 -1.47 -3.58 21.24
C ASN A 82 -0.96 -3.97 19.85
N TRP A 83 -0.55 -2.98 19.06
CA TRP A 83 0.08 -3.22 17.77
C TRP A 83 1.29 -4.14 17.88
N ASN A 84 1.42 -5.08 16.97
CA ASN A 84 2.60 -5.94 16.90
C ASN A 84 3.78 -5.15 16.32
N THR A 85 4.71 -4.75 17.19
CA THR A 85 5.88 -3.95 16.79
C THR A 85 6.84 -4.74 15.89
N GLU A 86 6.96 -6.06 16.08
CA GLU A 86 7.82 -6.92 15.27
C GLU A 86 7.32 -6.98 13.82
N TRP A 87 5.98 -7.01 13.62
CA TRP A 87 5.39 -6.94 12.28
C TRP A 87 5.73 -5.63 11.58
N TRP A 88 5.59 -4.50 12.30
CA TRP A 88 5.93 -3.18 11.75
C TRP A 88 7.43 -3.07 11.44
N GLU A 89 8.30 -3.58 12.32
CA GLU A 89 9.74 -3.62 12.14
C GLU A 89 10.14 -4.48 10.93
N ALA A 90 9.46 -5.61 10.70
CA ALA A 90 9.69 -6.46 9.54
C ALA A 90 9.36 -5.72 8.23
N GLU A 91 8.22 -5.04 8.13
CA GLU A 91 7.89 -4.20 6.97
C GLU A 91 8.94 -3.09 6.76
N GLU A 92 9.38 -2.43 7.83
CA GLU A 92 10.37 -1.35 7.74
C GLU A 92 11.74 -1.87 7.28
N GLN A 93 12.17 -3.04 7.73
CA GLN A 93 13.40 -3.68 7.25
C GLN A 93 13.33 -3.99 5.74
N VAL A 94 12.21 -4.54 5.27
CA VAL A 94 11.97 -4.79 3.85
C VAL A 94 11.99 -3.48 3.05
N ARG A 95 11.34 -2.43 3.55
CA ARG A 95 11.34 -1.13 2.90
C ARG A 95 12.74 -0.55 2.76
N VAL A 96 13.56 -0.59 3.82
CA VAL A 96 14.93 -0.08 3.82
C VAL A 96 15.80 -0.86 2.83
N ALA A 97 15.66 -2.18 2.76
CA ALA A 97 16.37 -3.02 1.81
C ALA A 97 16.04 -2.62 0.35
N LEU A 98 14.75 -2.47 0.03
CA LEU A 98 14.32 -2.07 -1.32
C LEU A 98 14.79 -0.66 -1.70
N VAL A 99 14.80 0.29 -0.77
CA VAL A 99 15.37 1.63 -1.04
C VAL A 99 16.84 1.49 -1.42
N SER A 100 17.61 0.70 -0.68
CA SER A 100 19.02 0.48 -0.97
C SER A 100 19.22 -0.18 -2.35
N GLU A 101 18.39 -1.16 -2.70
CA GLU A 101 18.43 -1.83 -4.00
C GLU A 101 18.07 -0.86 -5.14
N ALA A 102 17.03 -0.05 -4.99
CA ALA A 102 16.64 0.95 -5.99
C ALA A 102 17.77 1.98 -6.22
N CYS A 103 18.42 2.45 -5.15
CA CYS A 103 19.57 3.39 -5.24
C CYS A 103 20.85 2.75 -5.82
N MET A 104 20.91 1.43 -5.96
CA MET A 104 21.96 0.77 -6.75
C MET A 104 21.68 0.76 -8.27
N ARG A 105 20.41 0.96 -8.65
CA ARG A 105 19.94 0.95 -10.05
C ARG A 105 19.91 2.33 -10.69
N ALA A 106 19.56 3.36 -9.90
CA ALA A 106 19.52 4.75 -10.31
C ALA A 106 20.06 5.65 -9.19
N ASP A 107 20.41 6.89 -9.49
CA ASP A 107 20.83 7.82 -8.46
C ASP A 107 19.70 8.13 -7.47
N GLU A 108 20.07 8.41 -6.23
CA GLU A 108 19.13 8.60 -5.11
C GLU A 108 18.12 9.72 -5.39
N ASP A 109 18.54 10.83 -5.96
CA ASP A 109 17.67 11.97 -6.23
C ASP A 109 16.58 11.58 -7.26
N THR A 110 16.94 10.87 -8.32
CA THR A 110 16.01 10.37 -9.35
C THR A 110 15.01 9.38 -8.76
N VAL A 111 15.46 8.42 -7.95
CA VAL A 111 14.58 7.47 -7.24
C VAL A 111 13.60 8.20 -6.34
N MET A 112 14.08 9.16 -5.54
CA MET A 112 13.26 9.92 -4.60
C MET A 112 12.23 10.79 -5.32
N VAL A 113 12.55 11.41 -6.44
CA VAL A 113 11.61 12.19 -7.26
C VAL A 113 10.50 11.29 -7.80
N ALA A 114 10.86 10.14 -8.39
CA ALA A 114 9.87 9.19 -8.93
C ALA A 114 8.91 8.66 -7.86
N LEU A 115 9.43 8.27 -6.70
CA LEU A 115 8.62 7.76 -5.58
C LEU A 115 7.77 8.84 -4.91
N SER A 116 8.27 10.08 -4.83
CA SER A 116 7.48 11.23 -4.33
C SER A 116 6.31 11.55 -5.26
N HIS A 117 6.53 11.49 -6.57
CA HIS A 117 5.46 11.66 -7.55
C HIS A 117 4.41 10.55 -7.41
N LEU A 118 4.85 9.27 -7.33
CA LEU A 118 3.95 8.15 -7.08
C LEU A 118 3.11 8.37 -5.81
N GLN A 119 3.74 8.78 -4.70
CA GLN A 119 3.03 8.99 -3.44
C GLN A 119 1.98 10.09 -3.54
N ASN A 120 2.29 11.21 -4.20
CA ASN A 120 1.33 12.29 -4.40
C ASN A 120 0.13 11.84 -5.24
N ARG A 121 0.40 11.14 -6.36
CA ARG A 121 -0.67 10.61 -7.23
C ARG A 121 -1.49 9.53 -6.54
N ALA A 122 -0.85 8.69 -5.72
CA ALA A 122 -1.53 7.69 -4.91
C ALA A 122 -2.53 8.33 -3.93
N ILE A 123 -2.10 9.34 -3.17
CA ILE A 123 -2.99 10.06 -2.23
C ILE A 123 -4.16 10.70 -2.98
N GLU A 124 -3.92 11.37 -4.11
CA GLU A 124 -4.98 11.96 -4.93
C GLU A 124 -5.99 10.90 -5.39
N ALA A 125 -5.51 9.75 -5.89
CA ALA A 125 -6.35 8.68 -6.41
C ALA A 125 -7.25 8.03 -5.34
N VAL A 126 -6.78 7.91 -4.09
CA VAL A 126 -7.51 7.17 -3.05
C VAL A 126 -8.34 8.04 -2.11
N THR A 127 -8.03 9.35 -1.97
CA THR A 127 -8.70 10.20 -0.98
C THR A 127 -10.20 10.32 -1.28
N GLU A 128 -10.57 10.58 -2.53
CA GLU A 128 -11.98 10.66 -2.94
C GLU A 128 -12.69 9.32 -2.76
N SER A 129 -12.04 8.21 -3.13
CA SER A 129 -12.61 6.87 -3.00
C SER A 129 -12.85 6.49 -1.53
N ALA A 130 -11.92 6.86 -0.62
CA ALA A 130 -12.09 6.63 0.82
C ALA A 130 -13.24 7.46 1.39
N GLN A 131 -13.37 8.73 0.97
CA GLN A 131 -14.49 9.59 1.37
C GLN A 131 -15.83 9.03 0.92
N LEU A 132 -15.95 8.65 -0.36
CA LEU A 132 -17.18 8.06 -0.91
C LEU A 132 -17.57 6.76 -0.20
N ALA A 133 -16.60 5.89 0.12
CA ALA A 133 -16.86 4.65 0.85
C ALA A 133 -17.34 4.91 2.28
N ALA A 134 -16.76 5.89 2.97
CA ALA A 134 -17.17 6.31 4.32
C ALA A 134 -18.56 6.97 4.31
N GLU A 135 -18.82 7.89 3.39
CA GLU A 135 -20.13 8.55 3.21
C GLU A 135 -21.24 7.52 2.95
N ALA A 136 -21.00 6.53 2.09
CA ALA A 136 -21.95 5.46 1.81
C ALA A 136 -22.29 4.63 3.05
N ALA A 137 -21.37 4.54 4.01
CA ALA A 137 -21.56 3.89 5.32
C ALA A 137 -22.07 4.84 6.41
N GLY A 138 -22.27 6.13 6.12
CA GLY A 138 -22.69 7.15 7.09
C GLY A 138 -21.60 7.54 8.09
N ILE A 139 -20.33 7.39 7.72
CA ILE A 139 -19.16 7.72 8.54
C ILE A 139 -18.66 9.12 8.17
N ASP A 140 -18.44 9.96 9.19
CA ASP A 140 -17.90 11.32 9.10
C ASP A 140 -16.58 11.51 9.85
N ASP A 141 -15.96 10.40 10.33
CA ASP A 141 -14.66 10.42 11.01
C ASP A 141 -13.52 10.67 10.00
N GLU A 142 -13.15 11.93 9.85
CA GLU A 142 -12.05 12.35 8.97
C GLU A 142 -10.69 11.71 9.32
N ALA A 143 -10.43 11.38 10.60
CA ALA A 143 -9.17 10.77 11.00
C ALA A 143 -9.09 9.32 10.49
N LEU A 144 -10.19 8.59 10.62
CA LEU A 144 -10.32 7.22 10.13
C LEU A 144 -10.25 7.17 8.59
N ILE A 145 -10.94 8.08 7.91
CA ILE A 145 -10.89 8.19 6.44
C ILE A 145 -9.46 8.45 5.95
N ARG A 146 -8.76 9.40 6.60
CA ARG A 146 -7.35 9.67 6.30
C ARG A 146 -6.43 8.49 6.60
N ALA A 147 -6.71 7.72 7.65
CA ALA A 147 -5.93 6.52 7.96
C ALA A 147 -6.07 5.46 6.87
N ALA A 148 -7.29 5.19 6.40
CA ALA A 148 -7.54 4.26 5.31
C ALA A 148 -6.86 4.70 3.99
N ALA A 149 -7.04 5.97 3.59
CA ALA A 149 -6.40 6.54 2.41
C ALA A 149 -4.86 6.51 2.53
N GLY A 150 -4.31 6.88 3.68
CA GLY A 150 -2.87 6.88 3.94
C GLY A 150 -2.25 5.48 3.88
N ALA A 151 -2.92 4.48 4.47
CA ALA A 151 -2.47 3.09 4.40
C ALA A 151 -2.46 2.56 2.96
N THR A 152 -3.49 2.90 2.17
CA THR A 152 -3.58 2.54 0.75
C THR A 152 -2.45 3.21 -0.06
N ALA A 153 -2.23 4.51 0.12
CA ALA A 153 -1.14 5.24 -0.55
C ALA A 153 0.24 4.70 -0.13
N GLN A 154 0.41 4.32 1.13
CA GLN A 154 1.64 3.68 1.60
C GLN A 154 1.89 2.33 0.92
N SER A 155 0.85 1.52 0.72
CA SER A 155 0.97 0.25 -0.01
C SER A 155 1.37 0.46 -1.47
N MET A 156 0.84 1.48 -2.14
CA MET A 156 1.27 1.85 -3.50
C MET A 156 2.74 2.29 -3.54
N TYR A 157 3.17 3.10 -2.56
CA TYR A 157 4.57 3.48 -2.42
C TYR A 157 5.48 2.24 -2.25
N GLN A 158 5.08 1.28 -1.41
CA GLN A 158 5.81 0.03 -1.18
C GLN A 158 5.88 -0.84 -2.46
N ALA A 159 4.79 -0.92 -3.22
CA ALA A 159 4.76 -1.60 -4.52
C ALA A 159 5.64 -0.86 -5.56
N GLY A 160 5.63 0.47 -5.57
CA GLY A 160 6.51 1.27 -6.42
C GLY A 160 7.99 1.09 -6.10
N LEU A 161 8.36 0.95 -4.82
CA LEU A 161 9.72 0.60 -4.41
C LEU A 161 10.17 -0.74 -4.97
N LEU A 162 9.28 -1.74 -4.96
CA LEU A 162 9.57 -3.06 -5.51
C LEU A 162 9.87 -2.99 -7.01
N LEU A 163 9.10 -2.19 -7.75
CA LEU A 163 9.33 -1.94 -9.17
C LEU A 163 10.64 -1.19 -9.41
N ALA A 164 10.92 -0.14 -8.63
CA ALA A 164 12.17 0.63 -8.73
C ALA A 164 13.42 -0.20 -8.42
N ALA A 165 13.31 -1.17 -7.52
CA ALA A 165 14.37 -2.09 -7.17
C ALA A 165 14.57 -3.22 -8.22
N GLU A 166 13.66 -3.35 -9.21
CA GLU A 166 13.67 -4.44 -10.20
C GLU A 166 13.80 -5.81 -9.55
N ASN A 167 13.01 -6.06 -8.51
CA ASN A 167 13.07 -7.32 -7.77
C ASN A 167 12.49 -8.46 -8.62
N GLU A 168 13.27 -9.54 -8.79
CA GLU A 168 12.91 -10.66 -9.67
C GLU A 168 11.72 -11.50 -9.13
N ASP A 169 11.50 -11.51 -7.80
CA ASP A 169 10.41 -12.26 -7.14
C ASP A 169 9.24 -11.32 -6.77
N ASP A 170 8.88 -10.42 -7.66
CA ASP A 170 7.88 -9.40 -7.44
C ASP A 170 6.50 -9.96 -7.06
N GLN A 171 6.13 -11.15 -7.56
CA GLN A 171 4.80 -11.72 -7.36
C GLN A 171 4.54 -12.32 -5.96
N HIS A 172 5.59 -12.79 -5.29
CA HIS A 172 5.50 -13.39 -3.95
C HIS A 172 6.10 -12.50 -2.86
N HIS A 173 6.60 -11.34 -3.26
CA HIS A 173 7.14 -10.37 -2.32
C HIS A 173 6.03 -9.78 -1.43
N ALA A 174 6.31 -9.60 -0.13
CA ALA A 174 5.32 -9.13 0.85
C ALA A 174 4.59 -7.85 0.41
N PHE A 175 5.29 -6.87 -0.17
CA PHE A 175 4.67 -5.63 -0.61
C PHE A 175 3.80 -5.78 -1.85
N ALA A 176 4.09 -6.71 -2.76
CA ALA A 176 3.20 -7.03 -3.86
C ALA A 176 1.92 -7.72 -3.37
N LEU A 177 2.05 -8.65 -2.43
CA LEU A 177 0.91 -9.36 -1.83
C LEU A 177 0.01 -8.40 -1.06
N LYS A 178 0.61 -7.50 -0.24
CA LYS A 178 -0.12 -6.44 0.45
C LYS A 178 -0.86 -5.52 -0.51
N TYR A 179 -0.18 -5.06 -1.57
CA TYR A 179 -0.80 -4.21 -2.59
C TYR A 179 -2.02 -4.88 -3.24
N ARG A 180 -1.94 -6.19 -3.56
CA ARG A 180 -3.07 -6.93 -4.12
C ARG A 180 -4.29 -7.00 -3.21
N LEU A 181 -4.10 -7.01 -1.88
CA LEU A 181 -5.21 -6.90 -0.93
C LEU A 181 -5.88 -5.52 -1.02
N PHE A 182 -5.11 -4.44 -1.13
CA PHE A 182 -5.68 -3.10 -1.37
C PHE A 182 -6.33 -3.01 -2.75
N GLU A 183 -5.72 -3.58 -3.79
CA GLU A 183 -6.25 -3.63 -5.16
C GLU A 183 -7.60 -4.38 -5.24
N SER A 184 -7.82 -5.41 -4.40
CA SER A 184 -9.11 -6.09 -4.29
C SER A 184 -10.18 -5.26 -3.55
N GLY A 185 -9.84 -4.07 -3.08
CA GLY A 185 -10.74 -3.15 -2.38
C GLY A 185 -10.74 -3.33 -0.88
N ARG A 186 -9.81 -4.08 -0.31
CA ARG A 186 -9.65 -4.31 1.13
C ARG A 186 -8.74 -3.26 1.77
N TRP A 187 -8.85 -3.11 3.07
CA TRP A 187 -7.92 -2.36 3.88
C TRP A 187 -7.23 -3.27 4.91
N PRO A 188 -6.03 -3.80 4.61
CA PRO A 188 -5.15 -4.42 5.61
C PRO A 188 -4.78 -3.40 6.69
N ILE A 189 -5.38 -3.51 7.87
CA ILE A 189 -5.15 -2.59 8.98
C ILE A 189 -3.80 -2.92 9.63
N GLY A 190 -3.53 -4.20 9.92
CA GLY A 190 -2.25 -4.68 10.44
C GLY A 190 -2.38 -5.79 11.47
N VAL A 191 -1.27 -6.16 12.10
CA VAL A 191 -1.23 -7.21 13.11
C VAL A 191 -1.37 -6.59 14.52
N ILE A 192 -2.37 -7.03 15.26
CA ILE A 192 -2.64 -6.64 16.64
C ILE A 192 -2.55 -7.90 17.50
N GLY A 193 -1.60 -7.93 18.43
CA GLY A 193 -1.25 -9.18 19.11
C GLY A 193 -0.80 -10.25 18.12
N ASN A 194 -1.59 -11.30 17.91
CA ASN A 194 -1.35 -12.37 16.93
C ASN A 194 -2.48 -12.47 15.90
N SER A 195 -3.17 -11.37 15.61
CA SER A 195 -4.28 -11.34 14.66
C SER A 195 -4.04 -10.25 13.61
N PHE A 196 -4.13 -10.63 12.34
CA PHE A 196 -4.06 -9.74 11.19
C PHE A 196 -5.46 -9.24 10.86
N HIS A 197 -5.71 -7.96 11.14
CA HIS A 197 -6.99 -7.30 10.90
C HIS A 197 -7.06 -6.78 9.47
N ILE A 198 -8.11 -7.19 8.75
CA ILE A 198 -8.37 -6.80 7.36
C ILE A 198 -9.85 -6.44 7.20
N PHE A 199 -10.11 -5.22 6.70
CA PHE A 199 -11.42 -4.65 6.47
C PHE A 199 -11.76 -4.63 5.00
#